data_264bf1375c15cccf437638ff9883e47e
#
_entry.id   264bf1375c15cccf437638ff9883e47e
#
_cell.length_a   1.000
_cell.length_b   1.000
_cell.length_c   1.000
_cell.angle_alpha   90.00
_cell.angle_beta   90.00
_cell.angle_gamma   90.00
#
_symmetry.space_group_name_H-M   'P 1'
#
loop_
_entity.id
_entity.type
_entity.pdbx_description
1 polymer ?
#
loop_
_entity_poly.entity_id
_entity_poly.type
_entity_poly.pdbx_seq_one_letter_code
_entity_poly.pdbx_strand_id
1 'polypeptide(L)'
;MRRNLQGTFFLRWADALNDPGHDRHRVRLLIKRVRYAAEAYPELNQLPPLVLARLKAAQQALGEWHDAWQWLLQAGQHADLQPCVAQWQATLEHGEKRADKALVKLSAACFHS
;
A
#
# COMPACT_ATOMS: atom_id res chain seq x y z
N MET A 1 1.39 28.06 -13.96
CA MET A 1 1.42 27.32 -12.68
C MET A 1 1.72 25.86 -12.95
N ARG A 2 2.79 25.36 -12.41
CA ARG A 2 3.16 23.96 -12.61
C ARG A 2 2.43 23.07 -11.64
N ARG A 3 1.67 22.11 -12.15
CA ARG A 3 1.27 20.95 -11.38
C ARG A 3 2.39 19.93 -11.46
N ASN A 4 2.94 19.54 -10.33
CA ASN A 4 3.86 18.42 -10.30
C ASN A 4 3.08 17.11 -10.21
N LEU A 5 3.68 16.02 -10.69
CA LEU A 5 3.09 14.69 -10.64
C LEU A 5 2.79 14.27 -9.20
N GLN A 6 3.61 14.70 -8.26
CA GLN A 6 3.50 14.42 -6.85
C GLN A 6 2.15 14.89 -6.28
N GLY A 7 1.70 16.09 -6.60
CA GLY A 7 0.40 16.60 -6.18
C GLY A 7 -0.76 15.78 -6.70
N THR A 8 -0.67 15.33 -7.95
CA THR A 8 -1.69 14.47 -8.57
C THR A 8 -1.78 13.12 -7.88
N PHE A 9 -0.65 12.49 -7.58
CA PHE A 9 -0.62 11.22 -6.86
C PHE A 9 -1.20 11.35 -5.45
N PHE A 10 -0.85 12.41 -4.73
CA PHE A 10 -1.36 12.63 -3.38
C PHE A 10 -2.87 12.84 -3.36
N LEU A 11 -3.43 13.53 -4.34
CA LEU A 11 -4.88 13.70 -4.45
C LEU A 11 -5.60 12.37 -4.66
N ARG A 12 -5.09 11.55 -5.58
CA ARG A 12 -5.63 10.20 -5.81
C ARG A 12 -5.54 9.33 -4.57
N TRP A 13 -4.44 9.45 -3.87
CA TRP A 13 -4.21 8.72 -2.64
C TRP A 13 -5.17 9.15 -1.55
N ALA A 14 -5.31 10.46 -1.32
CA ALA A 14 -6.23 10.98 -0.32
C ALA A 14 -7.64 10.47 -0.58
N ASP A 15 -8.09 10.47 -1.83
CA ASP A 15 -9.39 9.93 -2.22
C ASP A 15 -9.51 8.43 -1.89
N ALA A 16 -8.48 7.66 -2.22
CA ALA A 16 -8.46 6.22 -1.97
C ALA A 16 -8.49 5.90 -0.47
N LEU A 17 -7.74 6.65 0.35
CA LEU A 17 -7.68 6.43 1.80
C LEU A 17 -8.96 6.88 2.51
N ASN A 18 -9.63 7.90 2.01
CA ASN A 18 -10.85 8.44 2.60
C ASN A 18 -12.10 7.64 2.22
N ASP A 19 -11.98 6.72 1.28
CA ASP A 19 -13.07 5.82 0.91
C ASP A 19 -13.13 4.68 1.95
N PRO A 20 -14.25 4.53 2.71
CA PRO A 20 -14.37 3.45 3.69
C PRO A 20 -14.23 2.06 3.08
N GLY A 21 -14.54 1.91 1.80
CA GLY A 21 -14.39 0.66 1.07
C GLY A 21 -13.17 0.62 0.18
N HIS A 22 -12.08 1.30 0.56
CA HIS A 22 -10.90 1.41 -0.29
C HIS A 22 -10.39 0.03 -0.72
N ASP A 23 -9.96 -0.05 -1.98
CA ASP A 23 -9.39 -1.26 -2.56
C ASP A 23 -7.88 -1.27 -2.29
N ARG A 24 -7.44 -2.18 -1.44
CA ARG A 24 -6.02 -2.30 -1.05
C ARG A 24 -5.13 -2.62 -2.23
N HIS A 25 -5.62 -3.36 -3.21
CA HIS A 25 -4.86 -3.63 -4.44
C HIS A 25 -4.59 -2.35 -5.23
N ARG A 26 -5.59 -1.50 -5.34
CA ARG A 26 -5.48 -0.22 -6.03
C ARG A 26 -4.53 0.72 -5.30
N VAL A 27 -4.65 0.80 -3.99
CA VAL A 27 -3.76 1.61 -3.15
C VAL A 27 -2.31 1.13 -3.29
N ARG A 28 -2.11 -0.19 -3.28
CA ARG A 28 -0.78 -0.78 -3.48
C ARG A 28 -0.16 -0.35 -4.80
N LEU A 29 -0.93 -0.37 -5.88
CA LEU A 29 -0.45 0.04 -7.20
C LEU A 29 -0.12 1.54 -7.24
N LEU A 30 -0.92 2.38 -6.60
CA LEU A 30 -0.65 3.81 -6.50
C LEU A 30 0.65 4.09 -5.75
N ILE A 31 0.88 3.39 -4.65
CA ILE A 31 2.12 3.51 -3.86
C ILE A 31 3.33 3.11 -4.68
N LYS A 32 3.25 2.00 -5.42
CA LYS A 32 4.33 1.57 -6.30
C LYS A 32 4.66 2.64 -7.35
N ARG A 33 3.66 3.24 -7.96
CA ARG A 33 3.86 4.30 -8.95
C ARG A 33 4.54 5.52 -8.36
N VAL A 34 4.10 5.96 -7.19
CA VAL A 34 4.72 7.11 -6.50
C VAL A 34 6.18 6.82 -6.19
N ARG A 35 6.46 5.64 -5.67
CA ARG A 35 7.83 5.26 -5.32
C ARG A 35 8.74 5.16 -6.54
N TYR A 36 8.28 4.53 -7.61
CA TYR A 36 9.07 4.43 -8.84
C TYR A 36 9.31 5.80 -9.46
N ALA A 37 8.31 6.68 -9.45
CA ALA A 37 8.49 8.04 -9.93
C ALA A 37 9.52 8.80 -9.12
N ALA A 38 9.51 8.66 -7.79
CA ALA A 38 10.47 9.30 -6.91
C ALA A 38 11.90 8.79 -7.15
N GLU A 39 12.06 7.49 -7.42
CA GLU A 39 13.36 6.89 -7.71
C GLU A 39 13.88 7.26 -9.11
N ALA A 40 12.99 7.32 -10.12
CA ALA A 40 13.36 7.63 -11.48
C ALA A 40 13.64 9.12 -11.70
N TYR A 41 12.94 9.98 -10.97
CA TYR A 41 13.04 11.44 -11.15
C TYR A 41 13.20 12.14 -9.79
N PRO A 42 14.33 11.89 -9.10
CA PRO A 42 14.51 12.43 -7.74
C PRO A 42 14.48 13.97 -7.68
N GLU A 43 14.91 14.64 -8.74
CA GLU A 43 14.90 16.09 -8.80
C GLU A 43 13.49 16.67 -8.97
N LEU A 44 12.55 15.89 -9.52
CA LEU A 44 11.16 16.33 -9.74
C LEU A 44 10.22 15.89 -8.63
N ASN A 45 10.60 14.86 -7.87
CA ASN A 45 9.77 14.22 -6.85
C ASN A 45 10.54 14.19 -5.52
N GLN A 46 10.86 15.38 -5.00
CA GLN A 46 11.56 15.49 -3.72
C GLN A 46 10.59 15.25 -2.57
N LEU A 47 10.46 14.00 -2.19
CA LEU A 47 9.66 13.63 -1.02
C LEU A 47 10.46 13.85 0.26
N PRO A 48 9.82 14.41 1.31
CA PRO A 48 10.47 14.50 2.62
C PRO A 48 10.89 13.09 3.09
N PRO A 49 12.02 12.98 3.83
CA PRO A 49 12.49 11.67 4.30
C PRO A 49 11.46 10.87 5.09
N LEU A 50 10.66 11.55 5.91
CA LEU A 50 9.61 10.88 6.68
C LEU A 50 8.54 10.29 5.77
N VAL A 51 8.11 11.03 4.76
CA VAL A 51 7.12 10.53 3.78
C VAL A 51 7.66 9.32 3.05
N LEU A 52 8.92 9.37 2.61
CA LEU A 52 9.56 8.26 1.92
C LEU A 52 9.66 7.02 2.80
N ALA A 53 10.02 7.19 4.08
CA ALA A 53 10.08 6.08 5.04
C ALA A 53 8.69 5.45 5.27
N ARG A 54 7.65 6.28 5.41
CA ARG A 54 6.27 5.80 5.58
C ARG A 54 5.75 5.11 4.32
N LEU A 55 6.15 5.61 3.16
CA LEU A 55 5.82 5.03 1.87
C LEU A 55 6.38 3.61 1.73
N LYS A 56 7.65 3.43 2.08
CA LYS A 56 8.29 2.11 2.07
C LYS A 56 7.63 1.14 3.04
N ALA A 57 7.30 1.60 4.24
CA ALA A 57 6.63 0.78 5.25
C ALA A 57 5.23 0.34 4.77
N ALA A 58 4.47 1.24 4.16
CA ALA A 58 3.16 0.94 3.62
C ALA A 58 3.25 -0.05 2.45
N GLN A 59 4.22 0.13 1.57
CA GLN A 59 4.45 -0.78 0.45
C GLN A 59 4.77 -2.19 0.93
N GLN A 60 5.62 -2.30 1.95
CA GLN A 60 5.97 -3.60 2.51
C GLN A 60 4.76 -4.28 3.15
N ALA A 61 4.00 -3.56 3.96
CA ALA A 61 2.81 -4.11 4.62
C ALA A 61 1.76 -4.57 3.59
N LEU A 62 1.53 -3.78 2.56
CA LEU A 62 0.60 -4.14 1.48
C LEU A 62 1.11 -5.31 0.65
N GLY A 63 2.42 -5.43 0.46
CA GLY A 63 3.03 -6.57 -0.22
C GLY A 63 2.82 -7.86 0.55
N GLU A 64 3.02 -7.85 1.86
CA GLU A 64 2.78 -9.01 2.73
C GLU A 64 1.31 -9.43 2.73
N TRP A 65 0.39 -8.46 2.80
CA TRP A 65 -1.04 -8.72 2.68
C TRP A 65 -1.40 -9.35 1.32
N HIS A 66 -0.84 -8.80 0.24
CA HIS A 66 -1.08 -9.28 -1.12
C HIS A 66 -0.60 -10.71 -1.31
N ASP A 67 0.56 -11.07 -0.76
CA ASP A 67 1.11 -12.43 -0.82
C ASP A 67 0.18 -13.42 -0.10
N ALA A 68 -0.29 -13.07 1.09
CA ALA A 68 -1.23 -13.91 1.84
C ALA A 68 -2.54 -14.10 1.06
N TRP A 69 -3.02 -13.04 0.42
CA TRP A 69 -4.21 -13.10 -0.41
C TRP A 69 -4.03 -14.06 -1.60
N GLN A 70 -2.88 -13.99 -2.27
CA GLN A 70 -2.56 -14.90 -3.39
C GLN A 70 -2.46 -16.36 -2.94
N TRP A 71 -1.84 -16.61 -1.79
CA TRP A 71 -1.75 -17.96 -1.24
C TRP A 71 -3.13 -18.54 -0.96
N LEU A 72 -4.04 -17.74 -0.42
CA LEU A 72 -5.41 -18.19 -0.18
C LEU A 72 -6.17 -18.50 -1.47
N LEU A 73 -5.96 -17.71 -2.52
CA LEU A 73 -6.52 -18.01 -3.84
C LEU A 73 -6.02 -19.36 -4.37
N GLN A 74 -4.73 -19.62 -4.21
CA GLN A 74 -4.15 -20.90 -4.63
C GLN A 74 -4.69 -22.07 -3.81
N ALA A 75 -4.89 -21.87 -2.52
CA ALA A 75 -5.48 -22.90 -1.65
C ALA A 75 -6.88 -23.31 -2.11
N GLY A 76 -7.64 -22.39 -2.70
CA GLY A 76 -8.94 -22.70 -3.27
C GLY A 76 -8.89 -23.60 -4.49
N GLN A 77 -7.72 -23.70 -5.14
CA GLN A 77 -7.52 -24.50 -6.35
C GLN A 77 -6.73 -25.80 -6.11
N HIS A 78 -6.11 -25.93 -4.94
CA HIS A 78 -5.25 -27.06 -4.59
C HIS A 78 -5.63 -27.63 -3.23
N ALA A 79 -6.21 -28.84 -3.25
CA ALA A 79 -6.70 -29.49 -2.02
C ALA A 79 -5.58 -29.77 -1.00
N ASP A 80 -4.36 -30.02 -1.46
CA ASP A 80 -3.21 -30.27 -0.61
C ASP A 80 -2.76 -29.07 0.20
N LEU A 81 -3.21 -27.85 -0.16
CA LEU A 81 -2.91 -26.62 0.57
C LEU A 81 -3.96 -26.31 1.65
N GLN A 82 -5.03 -27.06 1.74
CA GLN A 82 -6.10 -26.83 2.72
C GLN A 82 -5.61 -26.77 4.18
N PRO A 83 -4.63 -27.58 4.62
CA PRO A 83 -4.13 -27.45 5.99
C PRO A 83 -3.52 -26.09 6.32
N CYS A 84 -3.09 -25.33 5.32
CA CYS A 84 -2.48 -24.02 5.50
C CYS A 84 -3.50 -22.86 5.54
N VAL A 85 -4.76 -23.11 5.16
CA VAL A 85 -5.77 -22.06 4.98
C VAL A 85 -6.01 -21.25 6.25
N ALA A 86 -6.17 -21.91 7.40
CA ALA A 86 -6.41 -21.20 8.66
C ALA A 86 -5.27 -20.27 9.03
N GLN A 87 -4.03 -20.73 8.84
CA GLN A 87 -2.84 -19.92 9.11
C GLN A 87 -2.75 -18.73 8.14
N TRP A 88 -3.01 -18.95 6.87
CA TRP A 88 -2.97 -17.89 5.86
C TRP A 88 -4.09 -16.88 6.03
N GLN A 89 -5.27 -17.30 6.49
CA GLN A 89 -6.35 -16.40 6.82
C GLN A 89 -5.98 -15.48 7.99
N ALA A 90 -5.35 -16.03 9.04
CA ALA A 90 -4.85 -15.25 10.15
C ALA A 90 -3.77 -14.26 9.70
N THR A 91 -2.87 -14.68 8.81
CA THR A 91 -1.84 -13.83 8.22
C THR A 91 -2.48 -12.71 7.39
N LEU A 92 -3.52 -13.03 6.63
CA LEU A 92 -4.24 -12.04 5.83
C LEU A 92 -4.89 -10.98 6.71
N GLU A 93 -5.61 -11.38 7.74
CA GLU A 93 -6.28 -10.47 8.67
C GLU A 93 -5.27 -9.56 9.39
N HIS A 94 -4.18 -10.16 9.85
CA HIS A 94 -3.10 -9.42 10.48
C HIS A 94 -2.44 -8.44 9.49
N GLY A 95 -2.23 -8.88 8.26
CA GLY A 95 -1.69 -8.07 7.18
C GLY A 95 -2.59 -6.89 6.82
N GLU A 96 -3.92 -7.10 6.81
CA GLU A 96 -4.88 -6.01 6.59
C GLU A 96 -4.75 -4.93 7.64
N LYS A 97 -4.69 -5.31 8.91
CA LYS A 97 -4.56 -4.36 10.03
C LYS A 97 -3.23 -3.61 9.95
N ARG A 98 -2.16 -4.31 9.65
CA ARG A 98 -0.83 -3.68 9.50
C ARG A 98 -0.80 -2.71 8.32
N ALA A 99 -1.38 -3.11 7.19
CA ALA A 99 -1.44 -2.26 6.00
C ALA A 99 -2.27 -1.00 6.27
N ASP A 100 -3.44 -1.13 6.88
CA ASP A 100 -4.29 0.00 7.20
C ASP A 100 -3.61 0.97 8.17
N LYS A 101 -2.92 0.44 9.18
CA LYS A 101 -2.15 1.24 10.13
C LYS A 101 -1.00 1.98 9.44
N ALA A 102 -0.29 1.32 8.55
CA ALA A 102 0.79 1.93 7.78
C ALA A 102 0.27 3.04 6.86
N LEU A 103 -0.90 2.84 6.24
CA LEU A 103 -1.55 3.83 5.40
C LEU A 103 -2.00 5.05 6.19
N VAL A 104 -2.52 4.88 7.40
CA VAL A 104 -2.88 6.00 8.29
C VAL A 104 -1.64 6.83 8.62
N LYS A 105 -0.53 6.19 8.98
CA LYS A 105 0.73 6.87 9.28
C LYS A 105 1.26 7.63 8.08
N LEU A 106 1.17 7.02 6.90
CA LEU A 106 1.61 7.65 5.66
C LEU A 106 0.75 8.86 5.32
N SER A 107 -0.57 8.74 5.46
CA SER A 107 -1.51 9.84 5.25
C SER A 107 -1.19 11.02 6.17
N ALA A 108 -0.94 10.74 7.45
CA ALA A 108 -0.56 11.77 8.42
C ALA A 108 0.73 12.48 8.01
N ALA A 109 1.73 11.75 7.52
CA ALA A 109 3.00 12.32 7.08
C ALA A 109 2.85 13.17 5.83
N CYS A 110 1.94 12.81 4.91
CA CYS A 110 1.72 13.52 3.64
C CYS A 110 0.87 14.78 3.79
N PHE A 111 -0.17 14.72 4.63
CA PHE A 111 -1.22 15.75 4.67
C PHE A 111 -1.24 16.54 5.96
N HIS A 112 -0.38 16.24 6.88
CA HIS A 112 -0.25 16.99 8.12
C HIS A 112 0.80 18.06 7.94
N SER A 113 0.36 19.28 7.95
CA SER A 113 1.25 20.44 7.87
C SER A 113 1.81 20.81 9.23
#